data_786b3bd85584d882741582276971cbf5
#
_entry.id   786b3bd85584d882741582276971cbf5
#
_cell.length_a   1.000
_cell.length_b   1.000
_cell.length_c   1.000
_cell.angle_alpha   90.00
_cell.angle_beta   90.00
_cell.angle_gamma   90.00
#
_symmetry.space_group_name_H-M   'P 1'
#
loop_
_entity.id
_entity.type
_entity.pdbx_description
1 polymer ?
#
loop_
_entity_poly.entity_id
_entity_poly.type
_entity_poly.pdbx_seq_one_letter_code
_entity_poly.pdbx_strand_id
1 'polypeptide(L)'
;MRWREPLDAVRVVRRSLRDAWDALVAIAPINLAWAGLGLTLVLLPPATAALFESMHELASGRSPGIRDYIGSVRRRLVDGWAWALWGAAGLTIVGVNVRLDPDPTDPREWVSAAVAVLGILFGVSLLYVWPFLFLQPDRGLVPAIRNSILATLAAPLFAIVLAVLLALVVAVGAVLIAPLVLVVPGLICLVASHAVTDRLRAWGRIPPRFSEEASD
;
A
#
# COMPACT_ATOMS: atom_id res chain seq x y z
N MET A 1 25.31 -3.17 -1.92
CA MET A 1 24.53 -2.99 -0.69
C MET A 1 23.63 -4.22 -0.49
N ARG A 2 23.95 -5.11 0.46
CA ARG A 2 23.13 -6.32 0.73
C ARG A 2 21.90 -5.89 1.52
N TRP A 3 20.73 -5.98 0.91
CA TRP A 3 19.46 -5.79 1.56
C TRP A 3 19.28 -6.82 2.69
N ARG A 4 19.15 -6.34 3.91
CA ARG A 4 18.61 -7.14 5.03
C ARG A 4 17.08 -7.05 4.95
N GLU A 5 16.52 -7.60 3.87
CA GLU A 5 15.12 -7.44 3.44
C GLU A 5 14.06 -7.49 4.56
N PRO A 6 14.08 -8.46 5.51
CA PRO A 6 13.05 -8.50 6.56
C PRO A 6 13.18 -7.36 7.57
N LEU A 7 14.40 -6.96 7.92
CA LEU A 7 14.64 -5.86 8.87
C LEU A 7 14.26 -4.50 8.28
N ASP A 8 14.37 -4.34 6.97
CA ASP A 8 13.97 -3.12 6.28
C ASP A 8 12.44 -2.96 6.27
N ALA A 9 11.66 -4.05 6.11
CA ALA A 9 10.20 -4.01 6.23
C ALA A 9 9.75 -3.57 7.63
N VAL A 10 10.35 -4.11 8.68
CA VAL A 10 10.07 -3.71 10.08
C VAL A 10 10.39 -2.23 10.29
N ARG A 11 11.51 -1.74 9.74
CA ARG A 11 11.90 -0.33 9.84
C ARG A 11 10.89 0.59 9.16
N VAL A 12 10.42 0.23 7.97
CA VAL A 12 9.39 0.97 7.23
C VAL A 12 8.12 1.06 8.04
N VAL A 13 7.60 -0.06 8.55
CA VAL A 13 6.36 -0.08 9.35
C VAL A 13 6.51 0.74 10.64
N ARG A 14 7.61 0.56 11.40
CA ARG A 14 7.86 1.33 12.63
C ARG A 14 7.92 2.83 12.37
N ARG A 15 8.55 3.24 11.28
CA ARG A 15 8.61 4.65 10.88
C ARG A 15 7.22 5.17 10.53
N SER A 16 6.47 4.43 9.70
CA SER A 16 5.11 4.81 9.31
C SER A 16 4.18 4.92 10.52
N LEU A 17 4.32 4.04 11.53
CA LEU A 17 3.58 4.13 12.79
C LEU A 17 3.90 5.42 13.55
N ARG A 18 5.18 5.82 13.61
CA ARG A 18 5.59 7.07 14.24
C ARG A 18 5.01 8.26 13.50
N ASP A 19 5.23 8.33 12.17
CA ASP A 19 4.74 9.43 11.35
C ASP A 19 3.19 9.53 11.39
N ALA A 20 2.49 8.39 11.45
CA ALA A 20 1.03 8.35 11.63
C ALA A 20 0.60 8.86 13.00
N TRP A 21 1.35 8.53 14.04
CA TRP A 21 1.07 9.02 15.40
C TRP A 21 1.25 10.53 15.50
N ASP A 22 2.37 11.03 14.96
CA ASP A 22 2.69 12.47 14.98
C ASP A 22 1.69 13.29 14.14
N ALA A 23 1.11 12.69 13.10
CA ALA A 23 0.12 13.32 12.22
C ALA A 23 -1.33 12.86 12.47
N LEU A 24 -1.64 12.28 13.63
CA LEU A 24 -2.95 11.67 13.91
C LEU A 24 -4.11 12.65 13.70
N VAL A 25 -3.94 13.91 14.10
CA VAL A 25 -4.95 14.98 13.94
C VAL A 25 -5.26 15.25 12.46
N ALA A 26 -4.29 15.09 11.56
CA ALA A 26 -4.50 15.26 10.11
C ALA A 26 -5.06 13.98 9.47
N ILE A 27 -4.60 12.79 9.92
CA ILE A 27 -4.97 11.49 9.34
C ILE A 27 -6.40 11.10 9.71
N ALA A 28 -6.82 11.26 10.96
CA ALA A 28 -8.12 10.79 11.44
C ALA A 28 -9.32 11.39 10.71
N PRO A 29 -9.40 12.71 10.44
CA PRO A 29 -10.50 13.30 9.66
C PRO A 29 -10.53 12.79 8.21
N ILE A 30 -9.36 12.56 7.59
CA ILE A 30 -9.26 12.04 6.22
C ILE A 30 -9.74 10.59 6.16
N ASN A 31 -9.34 9.75 7.11
CA ASN A 31 -9.81 8.37 7.21
C ASN A 31 -11.31 8.29 7.49
N LEU A 32 -11.84 9.17 8.32
CA LEU A 32 -13.28 9.25 8.57
C LEU A 32 -14.05 9.64 7.31
N ALA A 33 -13.54 10.61 6.54
CA ALA A 33 -14.10 10.98 5.26
C ALA A 33 -14.01 9.83 4.26
N TRP A 34 -12.88 9.09 4.22
CA TRP A 34 -12.73 7.88 3.42
C TRP A 34 -13.77 6.83 3.77
N ALA A 35 -13.97 6.55 5.07
CA ALA A 35 -14.98 5.60 5.52
C ALA A 35 -16.40 6.03 5.13
N GLY A 36 -16.74 7.32 5.33
CA GLY A 36 -18.04 7.87 4.94
C GLY A 36 -18.30 7.78 3.43
N LEU A 37 -17.32 8.12 2.60
CA LEU A 37 -17.43 7.99 1.14
C LEU A 37 -17.48 6.52 0.71
N GLY A 38 -16.74 5.65 1.42
CA GLY A 38 -16.70 4.22 1.18
C GLY A 38 -18.04 3.51 1.38
N LEU A 39 -18.91 4.02 2.24
CA LEU A 39 -20.27 3.49 2.44
C LEU A 39 -21.11 3.49 1.15
N THR A 40 -20.80 4.38 0.20
CA THR A 40 -21.50 4.42 -1.09
C THR A 40 -21.02 3.33 -2.06
N LEU A 41 -19.96 2.58 -1.76
CA LEU A 41 -19.26 1.61 -2.62
C LEU A 41 -18.76 2.20 -3.93
N VAL A 42 -19.53 3.08 -4.57
CA VAL A 42 -19.19 3.75 -5.84
C VAL A 42 -18.00 4.69 -5.67
N LEU A 43 -17.91 5.36 -4.54
CA LEU A 43 -16.82 6.30 -4.26
C LEU A 43 -15.63 5.63 -3.54
N LEU A 44 -15.75 4.37 -3.14
CA LEU A 44 -14.68 3.67 -2.43
C LEU A 44 -13.36 3.61 -3.23
N PRO A 45 -13.33 3.24 -4.54
CA PRO A 45 -12.08 3.23 -5.30
C PRO A 45 -11.43 4.61 -5.43
N PRO A 46 -12.11 5.67 -5.86
CA PRO A 46 -11.50 7.00 -5.94
C PRO A 46 -11.17 7.60 -4.57
N ALA A 47 -11.96 7.29 -3.53
CA ALA A 47 -11.64 7.71 -2.16
C ALA A 47 -10.34 7.05 -1.67
N THR A 48 -10.14 5.77 -1.99
CA THR A 48 -8.89 5.05 -1.67
C THR A 48 -7.71 5.63 -2.44
N ALA A 49 -7.87 5.95 -3.72
CA ALA A 49 -6.86 6.62 -4.52
C ALA A 49 -6.45 7.98 -3.94
N ALA A 50 -7.42 8.77 -3.51
CA ALA A 50 -7.21 10.06 -2.85
C ALA A 50 -6.54 9.91 -1.47
N LEU A 51 -6.85 8.83 -0.74
CA LEU A 51 -6.19 8.52 0.53
C LEU A 51 -4.71 8.25 0.31
N PHE A 52 -4.34 7.47 -0.71
CA PHE A 52 -2.94 7.27 -1.08
C PHE A 52 -2.24 8.59 -1.44
N GLU A 53 -2.91 9.50 -2.18
CA GLU A 53 -2.36 10.82 -2.52
C GLU A 53 -2.08 11.63 -1.25
N SER A 54 -3.03 11.73 -0.33
CA SER A 54 -2.87 12.44 0.94
C SER A 54 -1.75 11.84 1.81
N MET A 55 -1.68 10.53 1.91
CA MET A 55 -0.63 9.87 2.70
C MET A 55 0.75 9.97 2.04
N HIS A 56 0.81 10.03 0.72
CA HIS A 56 2.05 10.31 0.00
C HIS A 56 2.55 11.75 0.24
N GLU A 57 1.64 12.71 0.28
CA GLU A 57 1.97 14.10 0.66
C GLU A 57 2.50 14.17 2.09
N LEU A 58 1.87 13.47 3.03
CA LEU A 58 2.34 13.37 4.40
C LEU A 58 3.74 12.75 4.48
N ALA A 59 3.99 11.64 3.78
CA ALA A 59 5.31 11.01 3.67
C ALA A 59 6.38 11.94 3.09
N SER A 60 5.97 12.94 2.33
CA SER A 60 6.81 13.98 1.74
C SER A 60 6.97 15.22 2.63
N GLY A 61 6.43 15.20 3.87
CA GLY A 61 6.54 16.28 4.84
C GLY A 61 5.50 17.40 4.65
N ARG A 62 4.45 17.18 3.86
CA ARG A 62 3.31 18.11 3.71
C ARG A 62 2.15 17.63 4.57
N SER A 63 1.35 18.56 5.10
CA SER A 63 0.16 18.22 5.87
C SER A 63 -1.08 18.31 4.96
N PRO A 64 -1.65 17.18 4.52
CA PRO A 64 -2.83 17.19 3.67
C PRO A 64 -4.06 17.66 4.44
N GLY A 65 -4.85 18.54 3.80
CA GLY A 65 -6.13 19.00 4.33
C GLY A 65 -7.31 18.16 3.83
N ILE A 66 -8.43 18.19 4.57
CA ILE A 66 -9.65 17.47 4.15
C ILE A 66 -10.21 18.01 2.83
N ARG A 67 -10.04 19.32 2.56
CA ARG A 67 -10.47 19.94 1.28
C ARG A 67 -9.65 19.41 0.11
N ASP A 68 -8.35 19.24 0.32
CA ASP A 68 -7.43 18.72 -0.70
C ASP A 68 -7.78 17.25 -0.99
N TYR A 69 -8.08 16.46 0.07
CA TYR A 69 -8.55 15.09 -0.04
C TYR A 69 -9.82 14.99 -0.90
N ILE A 70 -10.87 15.79 -0.62
CA ILE A 70 -12.11 15.77 -1.38
C ILE A 70 -11.88 16.20 -2.85
N GLY A 71 -11.01 17.19 -3.07
CA GLY A 71 -10.57 17.57 -4.42
C GLY A 71 -9.89 16.40 -5.16
N SER A 72 -9.05 15.64 -4.46
CA SER A 72 -8.35 14.47 -5.01
C SER A 72 -9.32 13.34 -5.37
N VAL A 73 -10.37 13.10 -4.58
CA VAL A 73 -11.40 12.09 -4.91
C VAL A 73 -11.99 12.34 -6.29
N ARG A 74 -12.32 13.60 -6.61
CA ARG A 74 -12.87 13.97 -7.92
C ARG A 74 -11.86 13.77 -9.05
N ARG A 75 -10.61 14.15 -8.83
CA ARG A 75 -9.53 13.99 -9.83
C ARG A 75 -9.20 12.53 -10.12
N ARG A 76 -9.35 11.65 -9.12
CA ARG A 76 -8.96 10.23 -9.19
C ARG A 76 -10.12 9.26 -9.51
N LEU A 77 -11.27 9.77 -9.99
CA LEU A 77 -12.43 8.93 -10.29
C LEU A 77 -12.09 7.81 -11.28
N VAL A 78 -11.51 8.17 -12.42
CA VAL A 78 -11.20 7.19 -13.49
C VAL A 78 -10.06 6.27 -13.08
N ASP A 79 -8.95 6.83 -12.60
CA ASP A 79 -7.78 6.04 -12.17
C ASP A 79 -8.13 5.09 -11.01
N GLY A 80 -8.96 5.56 -10.06
CA GLY A 80 -9.41 4.76 -8.92
C GLY A 80 -10.22 3.55 -9.36
N TRP A 81 -11.15 3.72 -10.28
CA TRP A 81 -11.93 2.62 -10.82
C TRP A 81 -11.10 1.69 -11.69
N ALA A 82 -10.22 2.19 -12.54
CA ALA A 82 -9.34 1.38 -13.35
C ALA A 82 -8.43 0.50 -12.47
N TRP A 83 -7.85 1.06 -11.41
CA TRP A 83 -7.07 0.32 -10.42
C TRP A 83 -7.91 -0.73 -9.67
N ALA A 84 -9.13 -0.38 -9.24
CA ALA A 84 -10.00 -1.31 -8.52
C ALA A 84 -10.45 -2.48 -9.39
N LEU A 85 -10.79 -2.24 -10.66
CA LEU A 85 -11.17 -3.29 -11.61
C LEU A 85 -9.98 -4.21 -11.90
N TRP A 86 -8.79 -3.66 -12.09
CA TRP A 86 -7.56 -4.44 -12.24
C TRP A 86 -7.31 -5.32 -11.02
N GLY A 87 -7.41 -4.74 -9.83
CA GLY A 87 -7.23 -5.45 -8.56
C GLY A 87 -8.28 -6.53 -8.36
N ALA A 88 -9.56 -6.23 -8.62
CA ALA A 88 -10.65 -7.19 -8.50
C ALA A 88 -10.46 -8.37 -9.46
N ALA A 89 -10.09 -8.13 -10.72
CA ALA A 89 -9.82 -9.18 -11.69
C ALA A 89 -8.71 -10.13 -11.21
N GLY A 90 -7.57 -9.58 -10.76
CA GLY A 90 -6.46 -10.38 -10.27
C GLY A 90 -6.80 -11.15 -8.99
N LEU A 91 -7.46 -10.52 -8.01
CA LEU A 91 -7.87 -11.20 -6.79
C LEU A 91 -8.93 -12.27 -7.02
N THR A 92 -9.81 -12.08 -8.00
CA THR A 92 -10.78 -13.13 -8.41
C THR A 92 -10.04 -14.35 -8.98
N ILE A 93 -9.05 -14.13 -9.86
CA ILE A 93 -8.23 -15.22 -10.38
C ILE A 93 -7.54 -15.99 -9.25
N VAL A 94 -6.96 -15.29 -8.28
CA VAL A 94 -6.35 -15.92 -7.10
C VAL A 94 -7.41 -16.69 -6.30
N GLY A 95 -8.55 -16.06 -5.99
CA GLY A 95 -9.59 -16.62 -5.13
C GLY A 95 -10.21 -17.90 -5.67
N VAL A 96 -10.40 -18.01 -6.99
CA VAL A 96 -10.95 -19.25 -7.61
C VAL A 96 -9.94 -20.39 -7.70
N ASN A 97 -8.64 -20.10 -7.55
CA ASN A 97 -7.58 -21.10 -7.64
C ASN A 97 -7.01 -21.51 -6.27
N VAL A 98 -7.27 -20.74 -5.21
CA VAL A 98 -6.86 -21.10 -3.84
C VAL A 98 -7.91 -22.00 -3.22
N ARG A 99 -7.49 -23.19 -2.76
CA ARG A 99 -8.35 -24.13 -2.04
C ARG A 99 -8.32 -23.83 -0.55
N LEU A 100 -9.49 -23.84 0.06
CA LEU A 100 -9.66 -23.61 1.50
C LEU A 100 -9.67 -24.92 2.32
N ASP A 101 -9.78 -26.06 1.63
CA ASP A 101 -9.76 -27.39 2.26
C ASP A 101 -8.57 -28.17 1.68
N PRO A 102 -7.39 -28.08 2.32
CA PRO A 102 -6.16 -28.67 1.80
C PRO A 102 -6.15 -30.19 1.98
N ASP A 103 -5.92 -30.93 0.88
CA ASP A 103 -5.63 -32.35 0.88
C ASP A 103 -4.15 -32.57 0.54
N PRO A 104 -3.30 -32.90 1.54
CA PRO A 104 -1.85 -33.09 1.32
C PRO A 104 -1.49 -34.16 0.30
N THR A 105 -2.43 -35.04 -0.07
CA THR A 105 -2.24 -36.10 -1.05
C THR A 105 -2.57 -35.69 -2.47
N ASP A 106 -3.26 -34.56 -2.68
CA ASP A 106 -3.59 -34.02 -4.00
C ASP A 106 -2.43 -33.14 -4.52
N PRO A 107 -1.79 -33.50 -5.67
CA PRO A 107 -0.73 -32.67 -6.26
C PRO A 107 -1.16 -31.22 -6.57
N ARG A 108 -2.46 -30.95 -6.67
CA ARG A 108 -3.03 -29.61 -6.89
C ARG A 108 -2.83 -28.68 -5.69
N GLU A 109 -2.54 -29.22 -4.51
CA GLU A 109 -2.25 -28.43 -3.31
C GLU A 109 -1.00 -27.54 -3.47
N TRP A 110 0.04 -28.06 -4.14
CA TRP A 110 1.25 -27.28 -4.44
C TRP A 110 0.95 -26.10 -5.37
N VAL A 111 0.03 -26.32 -6.33
CA VAL A 111 -0.42 -25.23 -7.24
C VAL A 111 -1.22 -24.21 -6.47
N SER A 112 -2.15 -24.63 -5.61
CA SER A 112 -2.93 -23.74 -4.74
C SER A 112 -2.02 -22.89 -3.83
N ALA A 113 -1.02 -23.51 -3.20
CA ALA A 113 -0.06 -22.79 -2.37
C ALA A 113 0.77 -21.78 -3.17
N ALA A 114 1.22 -22.14 -4.37
CA ALA A 114 1.95 -21.23 -5.24
C ALA A 114 1.07 -20.04 -5.67
N VAL A 115 -0.19 -20.28 -6.02
CA VAL A 115 -1.15 -19.23 -6.35
C VAL A 115 -1.43 -18.31 -5.15
N ALA A 116 -1.52 -18.86 -3.93
CA ALA A 116 -1.68 -18.07 -2.72
C ALA A 116 -0.49 -17.11 -2.51
N VAL A 117 0.74 -17.60 -2.68
CA VAL A 117 1.95 -16.76 -2.59
C VAL A 117 1.93 -15.67 -3.68
N LEU A 118 1.61 -16.01 -4.91
CA LEU A 118 1.47 -15.04 -6.00
C LEU A 118 0.37 -14.02 -5.69
N GLY A 119 -0.72 -14.43 -5.06
CA GLY A 119 -1.79 -13.56 -4.59
C GLY A 119 -1.32 -12.55 -3.55
N ILE A 120 -0.50 -12.97 -2.59
CA ILE A 120 0.12 -12.07 -1.61
C ILE A 120 1.01 -11.03 -2.32
N LEU A 121 1.87 -11.48 -3.23
CA LEU A 121 2.74 -10.59 -4.00
C LEU A 121 1.91 -9.62 -4.86
N PHE A 122 0.84 -10.11 -5.50
CA PHE A 122 -0.08 -9.27 -6.26
C PHE A 122 -0.75 -8.22 -5.35
N GLY A 123 -1.25 -8.61 -4.18
CA GLY A 123 -1.82 -7.68 -3.20
C GLY A 123 -0.86 -6.57 -2.79
N VAL A 124 0.41 -6.91 -2.52
CA VAL A 124 1.45 -5.90 -2.24
C VAL A 124 1.72 -5.02 -3.46
N SER A 125 1.73 -5.59 -4.67
CA SER A 125 1.91 -4.79 -5.88
C SER A 125 0.80 -3.77 -6.07
N LEU A 126 -0.46 -4.10 -5.73
CA LEU A 126 -1.59 -3.16 -5.77
C LEU A 126 -1.38 -1.96 -4.83
N LEU A 127 -0.81 -2.17 -3.64
CA LEU A 127 -0.49 -1.08 -2.72
C LEU A 127 0.60 -0.15 -3.28
N TYR A 128 1.52 -0.67 -4.09
CA TYR A 128 2.63 0.10 -4.65
C TYR A 128 2.25 0.92 -5.88
N VAL A 129 1.12 0.62 -6.55
CA VAL A 129 0.69 1.34 -7.76
C VAL A 129 0.63 2.85 -7.53
N TRP A 130 -0.02 3.29 -6.44
CA TRP A 130 -0.23 4.71 -6.15
C TRP A 130 1.07 5.47 -5.84
N PRO A 131 1.94 4.99 -4.93
CA PRO A 131 3.25 5.63 -4.73
C PRO A 131 4.07 5.73 -6.02
N PHE A 132 4.07 4.68 -6.87
CA PHE A 132 4.75 4.76 -8.17
C PHE A 132 4.11 5.81 -9.08
N LEU A 133 2.78 5.89 -9.14
CA LEU A 133 2.08 6.89 -9.95
C LEU A 133 2.46 8.33 -9.57
N PHE A 134 2.69 8.59 -8.27
CA PHE A 134 3.05 9.93 -7.78
C PHE A 134 4.53 10.26 -7.96
N LEU A 135 5.40 9.26 -7.98
CA LEU A 135 6.86 9.43 -8.08
C LEU A 135 7.39 9.39 -9.51
N GLN A 136 6.58 8.93 -10.49
CA GLN A 136 7.00 8.85 -11.88
C GLN A 136 6.80 10.16 -12.63
N PRO A 137 7.71 10.50 -13.57
CA PRO A 137 7.52 11.65 -14.48
C PRO A 137 6.26 11.48 -15.33
N ASP A 138 6.10 10.30 -15.91
CA ASP A 138 4.92 9.92 -16.70
C ASP A 138 3.83 9.42 -15.76
N ARG A 139 2.94 10.29 -15.33
CA ARG A 139 1.84 9.98 -14.40
C ARG A 139 0.77 9.06 -14.99
N GLY A 140 1.18 7.98 -15.63
CA GLY A 140 0.32 6.98 -16.23
C GLY A 140 0.07 5.79 -15.30
N LEU A 141 -1.18 5.30 -15.23
CA LEU A 141 -1.54 4.14 -14.42
C LEU A 141 -0.86 2.85 -14.89
N VAL A 142 -0.76 2.64 -16.21
CA VAL A 142 -0.14 1.43 -16.80
C VAL A 142 1.35 1.31 -16.45
N PRO A 143 2.19 2.35 -16.64
CA PRO A 143 3.57 2.32 -16.14
C PRO A 143 3.67 2.11 -14.63
N ALA A 144 2.75 2.68 -13.83
CA ALA A 144 2.74 2.49 -12.39
C ALA A 144 2.45 1.04 -12.00
N ILE A 145 1.47 0.39 -12.63
CA ILE A 145 1.17 -1.05 -12.44
C ILE A 145 2.38 -1.90 -12.81
N ARG A 146 2.98 -1.68 -13.97
CA ARG A 146 4.17 -2.42 -14.40
C ARG A 146 5.31 -2.28 -13.39
N ASN A 147 5.61 -1.08 -12.95
CA ASN A 147 6.72 -0.81 -12.04
C ASN A 147 6.43 -1.36 -10.62
N SER A 148 5.17 -1.35 -10.17
CA SER A 148 4.79 -1.95 -8.90
C SER A 148 4.99 -3.47 -8.90
N ILE A 149 4.61 -4.16 -9.96
CA ILE A 149 4.84 -5.59 -10.14
C ILE A 149 6.33 -5.90 -10.15
N LEU A 150 7.11 -5.18 -10.98
CA LEU A 150 8.56 -5.37 -11.06
C LEU A 150 9.25 -5.12 -9.71
N ALA A 151 8.85 -4.07 -8.98
CA ALA A 151 9.40 -3.77 -7.67
C ALA A 151 9.07 -4.85 -6.63
N THR A 152 7.87 -5.42 -6.68
CA THR A 152 7.47 -6.51 -5.80
C THR A 152 8.25 -7.80 -6.09
N LEU A 153 8.38 -8.15 -7.38
CA LEU A 153 9.12 -9.33 -7.82
C LEU A 153 10.64 -9.20 -7.62
N ALA A 154 11.18 -7.99 -7.63
CA ALA A 154 12.59 -7.75 -7.36
C ALA A 154 12.98 -8.02 -5.89
N ALA A 155 12.02 -8.04 -4.95
CA ALA A 155 12.27 -8.37 -3.55
C ALA A 155 11.03 -9.06 -2.93
N PRO A 156 10.76 -10.31 -3.29
CA PRO A 156 9.55 -11.02 -2.87
C PRO A 156 9.52 -11.25 -1.35
N LEU A 157 10.66 -11.54 -0.73
CA LEU A 157 10.73 -11.75 0.72
C LEU A 157 10.33 -10.50 1.50
N PHE A 158 10.80 -9.33 1.08
CA PHE A 158 10.37 -8.07 1.68
C PHE A 158 8.85 -7.86 1.52
N ALA A 159 8.29 -8.16 0.34
CA ALA A 159 6.86 -8.02 0.09
C ALA A 159 6.03 -8.96 1.00
N ILE A 160 6.47 -10.20 1.17
CA ILE A 160 5.81 -11.17 2.07
C ILE A 160 5.86 -10.69 3.53
N VAL A 161 7.03 -10.28 4.02
CA VAL A 161 7.17 -9.77 5.38
C VAL A 161 6.32 -8.53 5.59
N LEU A 162 6.31 -7.62 4.62
CA LEU A 162 5.47 -6.42 4.65
C LEU A 162 3.98 -6.78 4.70
N ALA A 163 3.53 -7.75 3.89
CA ALA A 163 2.15 -8.23 3.90
C ALA A 163 1.76 -8.81 5.28
N VAL A 164 2.64 -9.61 5.90
CA VAL A 164 2.41 -10.17 7.25
C VAL A 164 2.31 -9.04 8.29
N LEU A 165 3.20 -8.06 8.25
CA LEU A 165 3.16 -6.92 9.18
C LEU A 165 1.90 -6.07 8.99
N LEU A 166 1.46 -5.84 7.75
CA LEU A 166 0.21 -5.13 7.48
C LEU A 166 -1.01 -5.94 7.93
N ALA A 167 -1.02 -7.25 7.71
CA ALA A 167 -2.08 -8.12 8.21
C ALA A 167 -2.17 -8.08 9.75
N LEU A 168 -1.03 -8.05 10.45
CA LEU A 168 -0.99 -7.90 11.91
C LEU A 168 -1.56 -6.53 12.34
N VAL A 169 -1.20 -5.44 11.65
CA VAL A 169 -1.74 -4.10 11.92
C VAL A 169 -3.26 -4.07 11.74
N VAL A 170 -3.78 -4.69 10.67
CA VAL A 170 -5.22 -4.81 10.43
C VAL A 170 -5.88 -5.65 11.51
N ALA A 171 -5.30 -6.78 11.90
CA ALA A 171 -5.85 -7.66 12.93
C ALA A 171 -5.94 -6.94 14.30
N VAL A 172 -4.89 -6.23 14.70
CA VAL A 172 -4.89 -5.43 15.93
C VAL A 172 -5.92 -4.30 15.84
N GLY A 173 -6.00 -3.61 14.70
CA GLY A 173 -6.99 -2.56 14.45
C GLY A 173 -8.43 -3.10 14.52
N ALA A 174 -8.67 -4.31 14.00
CA ALA A 174 -9.99 -4.94 14.01
C ALA A 174 -10.48 -5.26 15.43
N VAL A 175 -9.58 -5.66 16.33
CA VAL A 175 -9.91 -5.89 17.75
C VAL A 175 -10.33 -4.59 18.44
N LEU A 176 -9.71 -3.48 18.08
CA LEU A 176 -9.94 -2.19 18.73
C LEU A 176 -11.02 -1.33 18.05
N ILE A 177 -11.54 -1.74 16.88
CA ILE A 177 -12.56 -1.10 16.03
C ILE A 177 -12.27 0.37 15.69
N ALA A 178 -12.16 1.27 16.68
CA ALA A 178 -11.91 2.70 16.46
C ALA A 178 -10.60 2.98 15.69
N PRO A 179 -9.43 2.41 16.04
CA PRO A 179 -8.22 2.53 15.23
C PRO A 179 -8.37 1.94 13.83
N LEU A 180 -9.16 0.88 13.65
CA LEU A 180 -9.39 0.29 12.33
C LEU A 180 -9.93 1.32 11.34
N VAL A 181 -10.88 2.16 11.77
CA VAL A 181 -11.49 3.18 10.90
C VAL A 181 -10.65 4.45 10.84
N LEU A 182 -10.11 4.89 11.98
CA LEU A 182 -9.48 6.22 12.11
C LEU A 182 -8.01 6.26 11.67
N VAL A 183 -7.30 5.13 11.70
CA VAL A 183 -5.84 5.12 11.52
C VAL A 183 -5.39 4.12 10.47
N VAL A 184 -5.88 2.88 10.51
CA VAL A 184 -5.33 1.77 9.74
C VAL A 184 -5.34 2.01 8.22
N PRO A 185 -6.41 2.53 7.57
CA PRO A 185 -6.39 2.76 6.12
C PRO A 185 -5.29 3.74 5.70
N GLY A 186 -5.16 4.87 6.39
CA GLY A 186 -4.11 5.84 6.15
C GLY A 186 -2.72 5.29 6.44
N LEU A 187 -2.57 4.49 7.50
CA LEU A 187 -1.31 3.84 7.84
C LEU A 187 -0.85 2.88 6.74
N ILE A 188 -1.74 2.07 6.18
CA ILE A 188 -1.43 1.18 5.04
C ILE A 188 -0.90 1.98 3.85
N CYS A 189 -1.59 3.08 3.49
CA CYS A 189 -1.18 3.96 2.40
C CYS A 189 0.19 4.61 2.68
N LEU A 190 0.44 5.02 3.94
CA LEU A 190 1.70 5.62 4.37
C LEU A 190 2.86 4.61 4.31
N VAL A 191 2.63 3.37 4.79
CA VAL A 191 3.61 2.27 4.70
C VAL A 191 3.97 1.99 3.25
N ALA A 192 2.99 1.92 2.34
CA ALA A 192 3.24 1.71 0.92
C ALA A 192 4.08 2.86 0.32
N SER A 193 3.78 4.11 0.67
CA SER A 193 4.53 5.28 0.21
C SER A 193 5.98 5.27 0.69
N HIS A 194 6.23 4.96 1.96
CA HIS A 194 7.58 4.83 2.50
C HIS A 194 8.34 3.65 1.87
N ALA A 195 7.70 2.49 1.72
CA ALA A 195 8.31 1.31 1.14
C ALA A 195 8.81 1.55 -0.30
N VAL A 196 7.99 2.18 -1.14
CA VAL A 196 8.37 2.52 -2.52
C VAL A 196 9.45 3.59 -2.56
N THR A 197 9.30 4.65 -1.75
CA THR A 197 10.28 5.75 -1.70
C THR A 197 11.65 5.26 -1.26
N ASP A 198 11.73 4.46 -0.20
CA ASP A 198 13.00 3.93 0.32
C ASP A 198 13.65 2.98 -0.71
N ARG A 199 12.86 2.22 -1.47
CA ARG A 199 13.38 1.38 -2.56
C ARG A 199 13.93 2.19 -3.72
N LEU A 200 13.20 3.21 -4.17
CA LEU A 200 13.66 4.07 -5.26
C LEU A 200 14.95 4.83 -4.89
N ARG A 201 15.10 5.20 -3.61
CA ARG A 201 16.37 5.75 -3.10
C ARG A 201 17.50 4.74 -3.16
N ALA A 202 17.25 3.53 -2.72
CA ALA A 202 18.27 2.49 -2.75
C ALA A 202 18.70 2.09 -4.16
N TRP A 203 17.83 2.27 -5.15
CA TRP A 203 18.17 2.09 -6.57
C TRP A 203 18.79 3.34 -7.21
N GLY A 204 19.03 4.43 -6.43
CA GLY A 204 19.59 5.68 -6.92
C GLY A 204 18.64 6.45 -7.86
N ARG A 205 17.34 6.16 -7.81
CA ARG A 205 16.32 6.81 -8.65
C ARG A 205 15.80 8.12 -8.04
N ILE A 206 15.96 8.29 -6.74
CA ILE A 206 15.59 9.49 -5.99
C ILE A 206 16.78 9.88 -5.09
N PRO A 207 17.03 11.18 -4.87
CA PRO A 207 18.14 11.63 -4.01
C PRO A 207 17.97 11.13 -2.55
N PRO A 208 19.08 10.92 -1.82
CA PRO A 208 19.07 10.57 -0.41
C PRO A 208 18.38 11.66 0.43
N ARG A 209 18.00 11.32 1.66
CA ARG A 209 17.49 12.31 2.61
C ARG A 209 18.63 13.10 3.22
N PHE A 210 18.45 14.40 3.41
CA PHE A 210 19.44 15.28 4.05
C PHE A 210 19.90 14.82 5.44
N SER A 211 19.13 13.96 6.14
CA SER A 211 19.48 13.41 7.46
C SER A 211 20.41 12.20 7.41
N GLU A 212 20.63 11.60 6.25
CA GLU A 212 21.54 10.45 6.09
C GLU A 212 22.96 10.90 5.74
N GLU A 213 23.13 12.09 5.15
CA GLU A 213 24.43 12.68 4.85
C GLU A 213 25.17 13.22 6.10
N ALA A 214 24.49 13.36 7.24
CA ALA A 214 25.09 13.87 8.48
C ALA A 214 25.61 12.75 9.41
N SER A 215 25.50 11.46 9.01
CA SER A 215 25.87 10.30 9.84
C SER A 215 27.02 9.46 9.28
N ASP A 216 27.61 9.85 8.14
CA ASP A 216 28.86 9.33 7.57
C ASP A 216 30.01 10.33 7.78
#